data_79cd36a3e9307e64451a15bb26d8d051
#
_entry.id   79cd36a3e9307e64451a15bb26d8d051
#
_cell.length_a   1.000
_cell.length_b   1.000
_cell.length_c   1.000
_cell.angle_alpha   90.00
_cell.angle_beta   90.00
_cell.angle_gamma   90.00
#
_symmetry.space_group_name_H-M   'P 1'
#
loop_
_entity.id
_entity.type
_entity.pdbx_description
1 polymer ?
#
loop_
_entity_poly.entity_id
_entity_poly.type
_entity_poly.pdbx_seq_one_letter_code
_entity_poly.pdbx_strand_id
1 'polypeptide(L)'
;MHTLIVVSHPDPESLTHAVAREFAEGVEELGQHTAEIADIAAEGFQAAYNQADRIGYHQPATIPSDVLREQERIDKADAITLVYPIYWWSFPGQLKGWIDRVFTNGWAYGEKADGSLEKLLTRLNVHLIGIGGADTGTYARHHYDTAMRTQIDHGIFDFCGARVLTSQFLLDVNNQAALSHLATARELGRNAFRL
;
A
#
# COMPACT_ATOMS: atom_id res chain seq x y z
N MET A 1 1.27 18.21 4.00
CA MET A 1 0.93 17.05 3.15
C MET A 1 0.32 15.97 4.02
N HIS A 2 -0.49 15.10 3.43
CA HIS A 2 -1.22 14.04 4.15
C HIS A 2 -0.89 12.66 3.57
N THR A 3 -0.67 11.64 4.42
CA THR A 3 -0.53 10.25 3.98
C THR A 3 -1.64 9.38 4.55
N LEU A 4 -2.24 8.55 3.71
CA LEU A 4 -3.11 7.45 4.11
C LEU A 4 -2.28 6.19 4.30
N ILE A 5 -2.20 5.66 5.52
CA ILE A 5 -1.47 4.44 5.86
C ILE A 5 -2.44 3.27 5.89
N VAL A 6 -2.40 2.42 4.89
CA VAL A 6 -3.24 1.23 4.81
C VAL A 6 -2.53 0.06 5.46
N VAL A 7 -3.12 -0.46 6.53
CA VAL A 7 -2.60 -1.62 7.29
C VAL A 7 -3.47 -2.83 7.03
N SER A 8 -2.83 -3.98 6.80
CA SER A 8 -3.53 -5.25 6.61
C SER A 8 -2.90 -6.33 7.48
N HIS A 9 -3.44 -6.53 8.68
CA HIS A 9 -3.07 -7.64 9.56
C HIS A 9 -4.23 -7.96 10.51
N PRO A 10 -4.57 -9.25 10.76
CA PRO A 10 -5.71 -9.61 11.61
C PRO A 10 -5.48 -9.36 13.11
N ASP A 11 -4.22 -9.25 13.55
CA ASP A 11 -3.86 -9.01 14.95
C ASP A 11 -3.43 -7.53 15.13
N PRO A 12 -4.19 -6.73 15.92
CA PRO A 12 -3.87 -5.32 16.15
C PRO A 12 -2.57 -5.10 16.97
N GLU A 13 -2.09 -6.13 17.68
CA GLU A 13 -0.83 -6.09 18.43
C GLU A 13 0.38 -6.55 17.59
N SER A 14 0.20 -6.80 16.31
CA SER A 14 1.25 -7.27 15.41
C SER A 14 2.38 -6.24 15.22
N LEU A 15 3.55 -6.73 14.82
CA LEU A 15 4.66 -5.88 14.36
C LEU A 15 4.23 -4.99 13.18
N THR A 16 3.32 -5.47 12.32
CA THR A 16 2.79 -4.68 11.19
C THR A 16 2.10 -3.40 11.68
N HIS A 17 1.24 -3.50 12.70
CA HIS A 17 0.60 -2.32 13.31
C HIS A 17 1.61 -1.43 14.04
N ALA A 18 2.59 -2.01 14.74
CA ALA A 18 3.63 -1.22 15.38
C ALA A 18 4.45 -0.42 14.38
N VAL A 19 4.83 -1.02 13.25
CA VAL A 19 5.53 -0.36 12.14
C VAL A 19 4.68 0.78 11.55
N ALA A 20 3.37 0.56 11.36
CA ALA A 20 2.48 1.59 10.84
C ALA A 20 2.36 2.79 11.81
N ARG A 21 2.26 2.54 13.11
CA ARG A 21 2.25 3.59 14.14
C ARG A 21 3.55 4.39 14.15
N GLU A 22 4.71 3.73 14.13
CA GLU A 22 5.99 4.40 14.09
C GLU A 22 6.19 5.24 12.81
N PHE A 23 5.72 4.75 11.68
CA PHE A 23 5.74 5.53 10.44
C PHE A 23 4.85 6.78 10.56
N ALA A 24 3.63 6.65 11.10
CA ALA A 24 2.73 7.77 11.33
C ALA A 24 3.35 8.82 12.27
N GLU A 25 3.91 8.38 13.40
CA GLU A 25 4.61 9.27 14.33
C GLU A 25 5.79 9.99 13.69
N GLY A 26 6.53 9.29 12.80
CA GLY A 26 7.60 9.91 12.03
C GLY A 26 7.11 11.01 11.08
N VAL A 27 5.98 10.77 10.39
CA VAL A 27 5.33 11.77 9.51
C VAL A 27 4.92 13.02 10.30
N GLU A 28 4.35 12.85 11.48
CA GLU A 28 3.77 13.93 12.28
C GLU A 28 4.78 14.64 13.19
N GLU A 29 5.99 14.11 13.37
CA GLU A 29 6.98 14.56 14.36
C GLU A 29 7.31 16.06 14.28
N LEU A 30 7.32 16.64 13.10
CA LEU A 30 7.61 18.06 12.89
C LEU A 30 6.34 18.94 12.82
N GLY A 31 5.14 18.36 12.95
CA GLY A 31 3.87 19.08 12.89
C GLY A 31 3.52 19.71 11.53
N GLN A 32 4.26 19.36 10.47
CA GLN A 32 4.06 19.89 9.11
C GLN A 32 3.19 19.01 8.23
N HIS A 33 3.05 17.74 8.62
CA HIS A 33 2.34 16.72 7.86
C HIS A 33 1.38 15.96 8.78
N THR A 34 0.41 15.27 8.19
CA THR A 34 -0.57 14.46 8.91
C THR A 34 -0.60 13.04 8.37
N ALA A 35 -1.01 12.10 9.19
CA ALA A 35 -1.19 10.70 8.84
C ALA A 35 -2.56 10.19 9.29
N GLU A 36 -3.18 9.35 8.48
CA GLU A 36 -4.38 8.58 8.82
C GLU A 36 -4.03 7.09 8.71
N ILE A 37 -4.35 6.28 9.72
CA ILE A 37 -4.20 4.83 9.66
C ILE A 37 -5.54 4.21 9.31
N ALA A 38 -5.61 3.54 8.17
CA ALA A 38 -6.71 2.73 7.68
C ALA A 38 -6.42 1.26 7.95
N ASP A 39 -6.96 0.71 9.04
CA ASP A 39 -6.87 -0.72 9.33
C ASP A 39 -8.00 -1.47 8.62
N ILE A 40 -7.73 -1.94 7.40
CA ILE A 40 -8.74 -2.59 6.55
C ILE A 40 -9.26 -3.91 7.13
N ALA A 41 -8.54 -4.53 8.08
CA ALA A 41 -9.00 -5.71 8.80
C ALA A 41 -10.02 -5.32 9.89
N ALA A 42 -9.69 -4.34 10.73
CA ALA A 42 -10.58 -3.85 11.78
C ALA A 42 -11.80 -3.12 11.22
N GLU A 43 -11.65 -2.40 10.12
CA GLU A 43 -12.75 -1.74 9.40
C GLU A 43 -13.67 -2.72 8.68
N GLY A 44 -13.30 -4.01 8.60
CA GLY A 44 -14.11 -5.06 7.99
C GLY A 44 -14.24 -4.96 6.47
N PHE A 45 -13.25 -4.37 5.79
CA PHE A 45 -13.26 -4.27 4.33
C PHE A 45 -13.33 -5.66 3.69
N GLN A 46 -14.33 -5.87 2.84
CA GLN A 46 -14.54 -7.14 2.14
C GLN A 46 -13.62 -7.23 0.93
N ALA A 47 -12.53 -7.98 1.08
CA ALA A 47 -11.48 -8.06 0.06
C ALA A 47 -11.83 -8.94 -1.17
N ALA A 48 -12.87 -9.76 -1.08
CA ALA A 48 -13.24 -10.65 -2.17
C ALA A 48 -13.86 -9.87 -3.34
N TYR A 49 -13.18 -9.88 -4.50
CA TYR A 49 -13.73 -9.34 -5.74
C TYR A 49 -15.00 -10.07 -6.12
N ASN A 50 -16.07 -9.34 -6.39
CA ASN A 50 -17.40 -9.89 -6.57
C ASN A 50 -18.09 -9.37 -7.84
N GLN A 51 -19.35 -9.78 -8.06
CA GLN A 51 -20.08 -9.40 -9.26
C GLN A 51 -20.37 -7.90 -9.36
N ALA A 52 -20.57 -7.20 -8.23
CA ALA A 52 -20.79 -5.75 -8.24
C ALA A 52 -19.53 -5.01 -8.70
N ASP A 53 -18.35 -5.46 -8.26
CA ASP A 53 -17.07 -4.90 -8.72
C ASP A 53 -16.88 -5.11 -10.23
N ARG A 54 -17.25 -6.29 -10.74
CA ARG A 54 -17.22 -6.57 -12.18
C ARG A 54 -18.16 -5.67 -12.98
N ILE A 55 -19.35 -5.39 -12.45
CA ILE A 55 -20.28 -4.47 -13.10
C ILE A 55 -19.68 -3.06 -13.10
N GLY A 56 -19.15 -2.60 -11.97
CA GLY A 56 -18.45 -1.33 -11.84
C GLY A 56 -17.28 -1.15 -12.81
N TYR A 57 -16.54 -2.22 -13.10
CA TYR A 57 -15.46 -2.20 -14.09
C TYR A 57 -15.93 -1.79 -15.49
N HIS A 58 -17.11 -2.24 -15.89
CA HIS A 58 -17.71 -1.91 -17.20
C HIS A 58 -18.60 -0.65 -17.17
N GLN A 59 -19.06 -0.27 -15.97
CA GLN A 59 -20.00 0.83 -15.76
C GLN A 59 -19.55 1.65 -14.55
N PRO A 60 -18.60 2.58 -14.68
CA PRO A 60 -18.01 3.31 -13.54
C PRO A 60 -19.02 4.03 -12.63
N ALA A 61 -20.21 4.37 -13.14
CA ALA A 61 -21.27 4.95 -12.33
C ALA A 61 -21.91 3.98 -11.31
N THR A 62 -21.53 2.69 -11.33
CA THR A 62 -22.08 1.64 -10.45
C THR A 62 -21.05 1.03 -9.51
N ILE A 63 -19.90 1.70 -9.30
CA ILE A 63 -18.86 1.28 -8.39
C ILE A 63 -19.45 1.14 -6.97
N PRO A 64 -19.17 0.03 -6.24
CA PRO A 64 -19.67 -0.18 -4.89
C PRO A 64 -19.27 0.95 -3.92
N SER A 65 -20.18 1.31 -3.01
CA SER A 65 -19.98 2.44 -2.10
C SER A 65 -18.82 2.25 -1.11
N ASP A 66 -18.47 1.03 -0.76
CA ASP A 66 -17.28 0.71 0.05
C ASP A 66 -15.99 0.99 -0.71
N VAL A 67 -15.96 0.70 -2.01
CA VAL A 67 -14.85 1.05 -2.91
C VAL A 67 -14.73 2.57 -3.08
N LEU A 68 -15.84 3.26 -3.33
CA LEU A 68 -15.85 4.72 -3.46
C LEU A 68 -15.30 5.42 -2.21
N ARG A 69 -15.63 4.94 -1.00
CA ARG A 69 -15.08 5.50 0.25
C ARG A 69 -13.56 5.38 0.32
N GLU A 70 -12.99 4.27 -0.11
CA GLU A 70 -11.54 4.10 -0.14
C GLU A 70 -10.88 5.00 -1.19
N GLN A 71 -11.49 5.13 -2.37
CA GLN A 71 -11.03 6.07 -3.39
C GLN A 71 -11.05 7.52 -2.90
N GLU A 72 -12.11 7.94 -2.21
CA GLU A 72 -12.22 9.27 -1.60
C GLU A 72 -11.14 9.53 -0.52
N ARG A 73 -10.75 8.51 0.25
CA ARG A 73 -9.63 8.62 1.21
C ARG A 73 -8.31 8.84 0.48
N ILE A 74 -8.06 8.05 -0.57
CA ILE A 74 -6.84 8.19 -1.39
C ILE A 74 -6.82 9.54 -2.12
N ASP A 75 -7.97 10.02 -2.59
CA ASP A 75 -8.08 11.30 -3.29
C ASP A 75 -7.74 12.50 -2.40
N LYS A 76 -7.93 12.39 -1.08
CA LYS A 76 -7.55 13.40 -0.10
C LYS A 76 -6.08 13.33 0.32
N ALA A 77 -5.40 12.24 -0.02
CA ALA A 77 -4.00 12.01 0.37
C ALA A 77 -3.01 12.45 -0.72
N ASP A 78 -1.88 13.00 -0.30
CA ASP A 78 -0.72 13.27 -1.16
C ASP A 78 0.13 12.02 -1.37
N ALA A 79 0.05 11.07 -0.43
CA ALA A 79 0.72 9.77 -0.49
C ALA A 79 -0.15 8.67 0.12
N ILE A 80 0.04 7.43 -0.34
CA ILE A 80 -0.40 6.23 0.36
C ILE A 80 0.81 5.45 0.86
N THR A 81 0.68 4.86 2.05
CA THR A 81 1.68 3.98 2.63
C THR A 81 1.04 2.62 2.91
N LEU A 82 1.53 1.57 2.28
CA LEU A 82 1.02 0.22 2.53
C LEU A 82 1.95 -0.49 3.49
N VAL A 83 1.43 -0.91 4.65
CA VAL A 83 2.17 -1.67 5.68
C VAL A 83 1.56 -3.04 5.83
N TYR A 84 2.32 -4.08 5.52
CA TYR A 84 1.76 -5.42 5.37
C TYR A 84 2.76 -6.53 5.69
N PRO A 85 2.29 -7.70 6.20
CA PRO A 85 3.12 -8.89 6.25
C PRO A 85 3.30 -9.46 4.85
N ILE A 86 4.50 -9.91 4.52
CA ILE A 86 4.76 -10.56 3.23
C ILE A 86 4.29 -12.00 3.33
N TYR A 87 3.24 -12.33 2.56
CA TYR A 87 2.75 -13.70 2.41
C TYR A 87 3.05 -14.19 1.00
N TRP A 88 3.79 -15.31 0.91
CA TRP A 88 4.16 -15.91 -0.37
C TRP A 88 4.79 -14.89 -1.34
N TRP A 89 5.70 -14.08 -0.80
CA TRP A 89 6.45 -13.05 -1.56
C TRP A 89 5.54 -12.06 -2.29
N SER A 90 4.41 -11.73 -1.68
CA SER A 90 3.42 -10.79 -2.22
C SER A 90 2.62 -10.13 -1.09
N PHE A 91 1.59 -9.38 -1.45
CA PHE A 91 0.59 -8.89 -0.52
C PHE A 91 -0.20 -10.02 0.13
N PRO A 92 -0.64 -9.88 1.40
CA PRO A 92 -1.67 -10.75 1.95
C PRO A 92 -2.97 -10.62 1.16
N GLY A 93 -3.76 -11.69 1.12
CA GLY A 93 -4.99 -11.76 0.33
C GLY A 93 -5.96 -10.61 0.58
N GLN A 94 -6.04 -10.11 1.82
CA GLN A 94 -6.88 -8.97 2.17
C GLN A 94 -6.40 -7.67 1.49
N LEU A 95 -5.10 -7.37 1.55
CA LEU A 95 -4.54 -6.18 0.91
C LEU A 95 -4.59 -6.30 -0.62
N LYS A 96 -4.30 -7.50 -1.15
CA LYS A 96 -4.41 -7.72 -2.60
C LYS A 96 -5.84 -7.52 -3.08
N GLY A 97 -6.83 -8.03 -2.34
CA GLY A 97 -8.23 -7.84 -2.67
C GLY A 97 -8.68 -6.38 -2.51
N TRP A 98 -8.12 -5.63 -1.55
CA TRP A 98 -8.33 -4.19 -1.45
C TRP A 98 -7.82 -3.49 -2.72
N ILE A 99 -6.59 -3.79 -3.19
CA ILE A 99 -6.06 -3.28 -4.46
C ILE A 99 -6.97 -3.66 -5.63
N ASP A 100 -7.36 -4.93 -5.75
CA ASP A 100 -8.17 -5.44 -6.87
C ASP A 100 -9.53 -4.75 -6.98
N ARG A 101 -10.11 -4.31 -5.85
CA ARG A 101 -11.40 -3.65 -5.81
C ARG A 101 -11.31 -2.14 -5.93
N VAL A 102 -10.28 -1.52 -5.33
CA VAL A 102 -10.17 -0.05 -5.22
C VAL A 102 -9.53 0.56 -6.47
N PHE A 103 -8.52 -0.11 -7.06
CA PHE A 103 -7.80 0.40 -8.23
C PHE A 103 -8.56 0.11 -9.53
N THR A 104 -9.70 0.76 -9.68
CA THR A 104 -10.64 0.51 -10.78
C THR A 104 -10.27 1.21 -12.07
N ASN A 105 -10.75 0.64 -13.17
CA ASN A 105 -10.81 1.33 -14.45
C ASN A 105 -11.64 2.63 -14.34
N GLY A 106 -11.15 3.71 -14.93
CA GLY A 106 -11.77 5.05 -14.88
C GLY A 106 -11.38 5.89 -13.65
N TRP A 107 -10.68 5.29 -12.63
CA TRP A 107 -10.18 6.03 -11.49
C TRP A 107 -8.65 5.86 -11.31
N ALA A 108 -8.13 4.63 -11.35
CA ALA A 108 -6.67 4.38 -11.24
C ALA A 108 -5.98 4.41 -12.60
N TYR A 109 -6.64 3.91 -13.61
CA TYR A 109 -6.18 3.88 -15.01
C TYR A 109 -7.39 3.94 -15.94
N GLY A 110 -7.13 4.17 -17.22
CA GLY A 110 -8.15 4.21 -18.26
C GLY A 110 -7.56 3.91 -19.64
N GLU A 111 -8.38 4.09 -20.65
CA GLU A 111 -8.00 3.95 -22.04
C GLU A 111 -8.24 5.27 -22.78
N LYS A 112 -7.24 5.78 -23.48
CA LYS A 112 -7.35 6.96 -24.30
C LYS A 112 -8.08 6.65 -25.60
N ALA A 113 -8.49 7.70 -26.32
CA ALA A 113 -9.19 7.57 -27.59
C ALA A 113 -8.41 6.79 -28.67
N ASP A 114 -7.09 6.72 -28.57
CA ASP A 114 -6.20 5.97 -29.47
C ASP A 114 -5.95 4.51 -29.01
N GLY A 115 -6.62 4.06 -27.93
CA GLY A 115 -6.46 2.74 -27.35
C GLY A 115 -5.24 2.58 -26.44
N SER A 116 -4.44 3.63 -26.23
CA SER A 116 -3.30 3.58 -25.29
C SER A 116 -3.74 3.71 -23.84
N LEU A 117 -2.90 3.17 -22.92
CA LEU A 117 -3.12 3.28 -21.47
C LEU A 117 -3.12 4.74 -21.03
N GLU A 118 -4.12 5.11 -20.24
CA GLU A 118 -4.16 6.35 -19.49
C GLU A 118 -3.85 6.09 -18.02
N LYS A 119 -2.79 6.71 -17.50
CA LYS A 119 -2.36 6.61 -16.10
C LYS A 119 -3.02 7.75 -15.31
N LEU A 120 -3.92 7.43 -14.37
CA LEU A 120 -4.76 8.44 -13.70
C LEU A 120 -4.27 8.82 -12.28
N LEU A 121 -3.34 8.04 -11.69
CA LEU A 121 -2.80 8.29 -10.34
C LEU A 121 -1.45 9.01 -10.34
N THR A 122 -1.14 9.80 -11.36
CA THR A 122 0.16 10.48 -11.53
C THR A 122 0.51 11.47 -10.41
N ARG A 123 -0.49 11.94 -9.63
CA ARG A 123 -0.31 12.80 -8.46
C ARG A 123 0.11 12.05 -7.19
N LEU A 124 -0.12 10.72 -7.16
CA LEU A 124 -0.02 9.92 -5.94
C LEU A 124 1.40 9.40 -5.73
N ASN A 125 1.96 9.68 -4.55
CA ASN A 125 3.17 9.04 -4.07
C ASN A 125 2.84 7.76 -3.30
N VAL A 126 3.74 6.78 -3.33
CA VAL A 126 3.53 5.47 -2.70
C VAL A 126 4.73 5.06 -1.87
N HIS A 127 4.48 4.61 -0.65
CA HIS A 127 5.45 3.95 0.22
C HIS A 127 4.99 2.52 0.48
N LEU A 128 5.88 1.55 0.29
CA LEU A 128 5.63 0.13 0.50
C LEU A 128 6.56 -0.36 1.61
N ILE A 129 5.97 -0.91 2.68
CA ILE A 129 6.71 -1.46 3.83
C ILE A 129 6.21 -2.89 4.06
N GLY A 130 6.95 -3.85 3.53
CA GLY A 130 6.66 -5.27 3.68
C GLY A 130 7.46 -5.88 4.82
N ILE A 131 6.80 -6.61 5.73
CA ILE A 131 7.41 -7.29 6.89
C ILE A 131 7.49 -8.78 6.58
N GLY A 132 8.70 -9.34 6.52
CA GLY A 132 8.94 -10.74 6.14
C GLY A 132 9.76 -11.53 7.14
N GLY A 133 9.37 -12.78 7.39
CA GLY A 133 10.07 -13.68 8.32
C GLY A 133 11.32 -14.37 7.74
N ALA A 134 11.48 -14.35 6.41
CA ALA A 134 12.66 -14.94 5.77
C ALA A 134 13.83 -13.94 5.74
N ASP A 135 15.06 -14.46 5.76
CA ASP A 135 16.28 -13.66 5.75
C ASP A 135 16.60 -13.06 4.36
N THR A 136 17.44 -12.03 4.36
CA THR A 136 17.90 -11.35 3.13
C THR A 136 18.61 -12.29 2.16
N GLY A 137 19.32 -13.30 2.66
CA GLY A 137 19.98 -14.31 1.84
C GLY A 137 18.99 -15.18 1.07
N THR A 138 17.85 -15.49 1.66
CA THR A 138 16.76 -16.21 0.99
C THR A 138 16.17 -15.36 -0.14
N TYR A 139 15.92 -14.08 0.12
CA TYR A 139 15.43 -13.16 -0.93
C TYR A 139 16.41 -13.05 -2.09
N ALA A 140 17.70 -12.88 -1.81
CA ALA A 140 18.73 -12.77 -2.85
C ALA A 140 18.87 -14.07 -3.69
N ARG A 141 18.89 -15.25 -3.04
CA ARG A 141 19.03 -16.54 -3.76
C ARG A 141 17.90 -16.83 -4.72
N HIS A 142 16.69 -16.39 -4.39
CA HIS A 142 15.48 -16.70 -5.16
C HIS A 142 14.94 -15.51 -5.96
N HIS A 143 15.61 -14.35 -5.90
CA HIS A 143 15.18 -13.10 -6.55
C HIS A 143 13.78 -12.65 -6.14
N TYR A 144 13.36 -12.93 -4.91
CA TYR A 144 12.03 -12.58 -4.43
C TYR A 144 11.82 -11.07 -4.32
N ASP A 145 12.85 -10.32 -3.94
CA ASP A 145 12.85 -8.86 -3.93
C ASP A 145 12.57 -8.28 -5.32
N THR A 146 13.26 -8.77 -6.33
CA THR A 146 13.08 -8.36 -7.73
C THR A 146 11.68 -8.75 -8.23
N ALA A 147 11.23 -9.98 -7.94
CA ALA A 147 9.91 -10.45 -8.33
C ALA A 147 8.79 -9.58 -7.73
N MET A 148 8.89 -9.25 -6.42
CA MET A 148 7.93 -8.38 -5.74
C MET A 148 7.93 -6.97 -6.33
N ARG A 149 9.09 -6.37 -6.59
CA ARG A 149 9.18 -5.04 -7.22
C ARG A 149 8.59 -5.04 -8.62
N THR A 150 8.84 -6.07 -9.41
CA THR A 150 8.25 -6.19 -10.75
C THR A 150 6.72 -6.29 -10.67
N GLN A 151 6.20 -7.11 -9.76
CA GLN A 151 4.77 -7.31 -9.62
C GLN A 151 4.07 -6.08 -9.01
N ILE A 152 4.63 -5.52 -7.94
CA ILE A 152 3.97 -4.51 -7.10
C ILE A 152 4.34 -3.11 -7.57
N ASP A 153 5.63 -2.74 -7.49
CA ASP A 153 6.06 -1.37 -7.78
C ASP A 153 5.74 -1.01 -9.23
N HIS A 154 6.17 -1.88 -10.17
CA HIS A 154 5.97 -1.65 -11.60
C HIS A 154 4.57 -2.09 -12.06
N GLY A 155 4.14 -3.33 -11.74
CA GLY A 155 2.93 -3.92 -12.30
C GLY A 155 1.62 -3.34 -11.77
N ILE A 156 1.62 -2.72 -10.58
CA ILE A 156 0.44 -2.09 -9.99
C ILE A 156 0.59 -0.56 -10.02
N PHE A 157 1.56 -0.03 -9.29
CA PHE A 157 1.61 1.42 -9.05
C PHE A 157 2.11 2.21 -10.26
N ASP A 158 3.23 1.83 -10.88
CA ASP A 158 3.69 2.50 -12.10
C ASP A 158 2.71 2.30 -13.27
N PHE A 159 2.04 1.14 -13.35
CA PHE A 159 0.97 0.92 -14.32
C PHE A 159 -0.13 2.00 -14.20
N CYS A 160 -0.53 2.37 -12.98
CA CYS A 160 -1.50 3.42 -12.72
C CYS A 160 -0.89 4.84 -12.76
N GLY A 161 0.43 4.97 -12.87
CA GLY A 161 1.16 6.24 -12.87
C GLY A 161 1.53 6.76 -11.49
N ALA A 162 1.22 6.03 -10.42
CA ALA A 162 1.63 6.41 -9.08
C ALA A 162 3.14 6.19 -8.89
N ARG A 163 3.79 7.11 -8.17
CA ARG A 163 5.24 7.11 -8.01
C ARG A 163 5.64 6.41 -6.72
N VAL A 164 6.27 5.23 -6.83
CA VAL A 164 6.82 4.52 -5.66
C VAL A 164 8.10 5.22 -5.21
N LEU A 165 8.04 5.89 -4.05
CA LEU A 165 9.17 6.58 -3.42
C LEU A 165 9.98 5.66 -2.52
N THR A 166 9.30 4.71 -1.86
CA THR A 166 9.92 3.73 -0.95
C THR A 166 9.34 2.36 -1.22
N SER A 167 10.19 1.36 -1.33
CA SER A 167 9.82 -0.05 -1.36
C SER A 167 10.80 -0.80 -0.45
N GLN A 168 10.44 -0.86 0.84
CA GLN A 168 11.28 -1.37 1.93
C GLN A 168 10.80 -2.75 2.37
N PHE A 169 11.74 -3.69 2.49
CA PHE A 169 11.52 -4.99 3.14
C PHE A 169 12.17 -4.97 4.52
N LEU A 170 11.35 -5.19 5.55
CA LEU A 170 11.78 -5.39 6.94
C LEU A 170 11.81 -6.89 7.18
N LEU A 171 12.99 -7.48 7.03
CA LEU A 171 13.22 -8.93 7.09
C LEU A 171 13.84 -9.35 8.44
N ASP A 172 13.88 -10.65 8.71
CA ASP A 172 14.48 -11.19 9.93
C ASP A 172 13.76 -10.71 11.20
N VAL A 173 12.48 -11.00 11.34
CA VAL A 173 11.60 -10.51 12.42
C VAL A 173 11.83 -11.15 13.79
N ASN A 174 13.08 -11.29 14.23
CA ASN A 174 13.38 -11.66 15.63
C ASN A 174 13.26 -10.41 16.55
N ASN A 175 13.22 -10.63 17.88
CA ASN A 175 13.00 -9.56 18.85
C ASN A 175 14.00 -8.39 18.76
N GLN A 176 15.24 -8.66 18.39
CA GLN A 176 16.27 -7.63 18.25
C GLN A 176 16.09 -6.84 16.93
N ALA A 177 15.75 -7.52 15.85
CA ALA A 177 15.44 -6.90 14.57
C ALA A 177 14.16 -6.06 14.64
N ALA A 178 13.16 -6.46 15.43
CA ALA A 178 11.92 -5.71 15.58
C ALA A 178 12.16 -4.26 16.03
N LEU A 179 13.04 -4.02 17.01
CA LEU A 179 13.37 -2.67 17.47
C LEU A 179 14.03 -1.83 16.35
N SER A 180 14.91 -2.43 15.56
CA SER A 180 15.52 -1.74 14.43
C SER A 180 14.52 -1.45 13.31
N HIS A 181 13.53 -2.33 13.10
CA HIS A 181 12.46 -2.13 12.14
C HIS A 181 11.54 -0.96 12.53
N LEU A 182 11.23 -0.82 13.82
CA LEU A 182 10.46 0.33 14.32
C LEU A 182 11.22 1.64 14.12
N ALA A 183 12.51 1.69 14.44
CA ALA A 183 13.35 2.85 14.19
C ALA A 183 13.44 3.21 12.70
N THR A 184 13.57 2.20 11.83
CA THR A 184 13.54 2.37 10.38
C THR A 184 12.21 2.94 9.91
N ALA A 185 11.09 2.42 10.42
CA ALA A 185 9.75 2.91 10.06
C ALA A 185 9.56 4.39 10.43
N ARG A 186 10.00 4.79 11.62
CA ARG A 186 9.95 6.20 12.06
C ARG A 186 10.80 7.10 11.15
N GLU A 187 12.00 6.66 10.78
CA GLU A 187 12.87 7.42 9.87
C GLU A 187 12.27 7.53 8.46
N LEU A 188 11.66 6.47 7.94
CA LEU A 188 10.92 6.51 6.68
C LEU A 188 9.75 7.50 6.75
N GLY A 189 9.01 7.54 7.86
CA GLY A 189 7.94 8.50 8.10
C GLY A 189 8.45 9.96 8.08
N ARG A 190 9.57 10.26 8.78
CA ARG A 190 10.20 11.60 8.75
C ARG A 190 10.55 12.08 7.36
N ASN A 191 10.88 11.14 6.48
CA ASN A 191 11.34 11.42 5.11
C ASN A 191 10.24 11.21 4.06
N ALA A 192 9.02 10.86 4.44
CA ALA A 192 7.95 10.47 3.52
C ALA A 192 7.64 11.53 2.45
N PHE A 193 7.85 12.81 2.77
CA PHE A 193 7.60 13.93 1.86
C PHE A 193 8.86 14.74 1.50
N ARG A 194 10.05 14.19 1.80
CA ARG A 194 11.30 14.76 1.31
C ARG A 194 11.59 14.21 -0.08
N LEU A 195 11.65 15.10 -1.07
CA LEU A 195 12.01 14.79 -2.45
C LEU A 195 13.53 14.74 -2.62
#